data_9c9b3e53c1b38580662e8325abb7d119
#
_entry.id   9c9b3e53c1b38580662e8325abb7d119
#
_cell.length_a   1.000
_cell.length_b   1.000
_cell.length_c   1.000
_cell.angle_alpha   90.00
_cell.angle_beta   90.00
_cell.angle_gamma   90.00
#
_symmetry.space_group_name_H-M   'P 1'
#
loop_
_entity.id
_entity.type
_entity.pdbx_description
1 polymer ?
#
loop_
_entity_poly.entity_id
_entity_poly.type
_entity_poly.pdbx_seq_one_letter_code
_entity_poly.pdbx_strand_id
1 'polypeptide(L)'
;MKNGLILAGVLLTGCGSGDDLSARYTPQTPVPVERQGQNVCLLLPLLPGEKIVSAMVYNAREPLKQTIFPPAKQAVSGAFCITPAEFTFAAGNDYQAVIEVNTARDNKKPTRRAFGAVIRF
;
A
#
# COMPACT_ATOMS: atom_id res chain seq x y z
N MET A 1 40.97 -13.41 -13.68
CA MET A 1 40.52 -13.29 -13.63
C MET A 1 39.78 -12.93 -13.78
N LYS A 2 39.85 -12.91 -13.67
CA LYS A 2 39.11 -12.58 -13.83
C LYS A 2 38.09 -12.82 -13.75
N ASN A 3 37.94 -13.23 -13.56
CA ASN A 3 36.91 -13.40 -13.54
C ASN A 3 36.07 -13.38 -12.87
N GLY A 4 36.34 -13.70 -12.40
CA GLY A 4 35.52 -13.87 -11.73
C GLY A 4 34.80 -13.25 -11.41
N LEU A 5 34.83 -13.09 -11.29
CA LEU A 5 34.07 -12.55 -11.04
C LEU A 5 33.03 -12.59 -11.41
N ILE A 6 33.01 -12.96 -11.65
CA ILE A 6 32.08 -13.01 -12.01
C ILE A 6 31.24 -13.50 -11.48
N LEU A 7 31.45 -14.09 -11.11
CA LEU A 7 30.65 -14.48 -10.57
C LEU A 7 29.96 -13.93 -9.96
N ALA A 8 30.37 -13.78 -9.72
CA ALA A 8 29.81 -13.25 -8.98
C ALA A 8 28.70 -12.86 -9.22
N GLY A 9 28.64 -12.60 -9.74
CA GLY A 9 27.57 -12.17 -9.92
C GLY A 9 26.60 -13.00 -9.80
N VAL A 10 26.84 -13.72 -9.81
CA VAL A 10 26.03 -14.35 -9.78
C VAL A 10 25.43 -14.56 -8.88
N LEU A 11 25.79 -14.62 -8.39
CA LEU A 11 25.25 -14.82 -7.55
C LEU A 11 24.33 -14.23 -7.35
N LEU A 12 24.41 -13.77 -7.62
CA LEU A 12 23.56 -13.17 -7.45
C LEU A 12 22.58 -13.56 -7.67
N THR A 13 22.82 -14.29 -8.11
CA THR A 13 21.88 -14.70 -8.37
C THR A 13 21.10 -15.00 -7.43
N GLY A 14 21.46 -15.03 -6.46
CA GLY A 14 20.52 -15.21 -5.52
C GLY A 14 19.28 -14.65 -5.93
N CYS A 15 19.26 -14.24 -6.99
CA CYS A 15 18.13 -13.66 -7.51
C CYS A 15 16.96 -14.51 -7.52
N GLY A 16 17.11 -15.75 -7.53
CA GLY A 16 15.97 -16.60 -7.44
C GLY A 16 15.19 -16.31 -6.20
N SER A 17 15.87 -15.99 -5.12
CA SER A 17 15.15 -15.66 -3.93
C SER A 17 14.37 -14.40 -4.06
N GLY A 18 14.85 -13.47 -4.80
CA GLY A 18 14.10 -12.26 -5.04
C GLY A 18 12.79 -12.52 -5.72
N ASP A 19 12.78 -13.45 -6.64
CA ASP A 19 11.54 -13.80 -7.32
C ASP A 19 10.54 -14.41 -6.38
N ASP A 20 10.99 -15.23 -5.47
CA ASP A 20 10.08 -15.82 -4.49
C ASP A 20 9.45 -14.78 -3.62
N LEU A 21 10.24 -13.81 -3.21
CA LEU A 21 9.70 -12.73 -2.42
C LEU A 21 8.69 -11.91 -3.19
N SER A 22 8.97 -11.67 -4.44
CA SER A 22 8.03 -10.91 -5.26
C SER A 22 6.70 -11.62 -5.38
N ALA A 23 6.70 -12.93 -5.43
CA ALA A 23 5.46 -13.68 -5.53
C ALA A 23 4.61 -13.55 -4.27
N ARG A 24 5.21 -13.23 -3.15
CA ARG A 24 4.48 -13.07 -1.89
C ARG A 24 3.93 -11.69 -1.68
N TYR A 25 4.48 -10.71 -2.34
CA TYR A 25 4.05 -9.34 -2.18
C TYR A 25 3.04 -8.98 -3.24
N THR A 26 2.05 -8.22 -2.82
CA THR A 26 1.16 -7.58 -3.76
C THR A 26 1.78 -6.22 -4.09
N PRO A 27 2.16 -5.99 -5.35
CA PRO A 27 2.74 -4.70 -5.71
C PRO A 27 1.77 -3.57 -5.44
N GLN A 28 2.29 -2.46 -4.96
CA GLN A 28 1.47 -1.31 -4.65
C GLN A 28 1.40 -0.36 -5.83
N THR A 29 0.20 0.01 -6.20
CA THR A 29 -0.03 1.01 -7.23
C THR A 29 -0.14 2.37 -6.55
N PRO A 30 0.68 3.35 -6.95
CA PRO A 30 0.57 4.68 -6.36
C PRO A 30 -0.77 5.32 -6.70
N VAL A 31 -1.35 6.00 -5.73
CA VAL A 31 -2.62 6.70 -5.94
C VAL A 31 -2.51 8.15 -5.50
N PRO A 32 -3.30 9.04 -6.10
CA PRO A 32 -3.27 10.45 -5.72
C PRO A 32 -3.86 10.67 -4.33
N VAL A 33 -3.38 11.72 -3.70
CA VAL A 33 -3.88 12.15 -2.39
C VAL A 33 -4.49 13.53 -2.56
N GLU A 34 -5.67 13.71 -2.00
CA GLU A 34 -6.38 14.96 -2.10
C GLU A 34 -6.80 15.40 -0.70
N ARG A 35 -6.66 16.69 -0.42
CA ARG A 35 -7.13 17.23 0.84
C ARG A 35 -8.51 17.82 0.66
N GLN A 36 -9.43 17.42 1.52
CA GLN A 36 -10.78 17.94 1.52
C GLN A 36 -11.05 18.51 2.90
N GLY A 37 -10.82 19.81 3.06
CA GLY A 37 -10.87 20.44 4.37
C GLY A 37 -9.74 19.89 5.22
N GLN A 38 -10.07 19.28 6.34
CA GLN A 38 -9.08 18.65 7.21
C GLN A 38 -8.92 17.17 6.97
N ASN A 39 -9.65 16.63 6.01
CA ASN A 39 -9.56 15.21 5.67
C ASN A 39 -8.49 14.99 4.61
N VAL A 40 -7.86 13.82 4.69
CA VAL A 40 -6.92 13.38 3.67
C VAL A 40 -7.55 12.22 2.95
N CYS A 41 -7.74 12.36 1.65
CA CYS A 41 -8.46 11.36 0.86
C CYS A 41 -7.53 10.73 -0.16
N LEU A 42 -7.54 9.41 -0.22
CA LEU A 42 -6.84 8.65 -1.24
C LEU A 42 -7.84 8.29 -2.33
N LEU A 43 -7.48 8.59 -3.57
CA LEU A 43 -8.37 8.33 -4.70
C LEU A 43 -8.03 6.98 -5.28
N LEU A 44 -8.91 6.01 -5.07
CA LEU A 44 -8.66 4.62 -5.42
C LEU A 44 -9.39 4.25 -6.70
N PRO A 45 -8.67 3.76 -7.73
CA PRO A 45 -9.32 3.31 -8.96
C PRO A 45 -9.87 1.89 -8.78
N LEU A 46 -10.94 1.79 -7.99
CA LEU A 46 -11.53 0.50 -7.69
C LEU A 46 -12.30 -0.06 -8.89
N LEU A 47 -12.19 -1.36 -9.05
CA LEU A 47 -12.98 -2.08 -10.04
C LEU A 47 -14.31 -2.50 -9.41
N PRO A 48 -15.32 -2.79 -10.25
CA PRO A 48 -16.60 -3.25 -9.70
C PRO A 48 -16.41 -4.48 -8.82
N GLY A 49 -17.02 -4.45 -7.66
CA GLY A 49 -16.96 -5.57 -6.73
C GLY A 49 -15.75 -5.60 -5.82
N GLU A 50 -14.80 -4.70 -6.02
CA GLU A 50 -13.65 -4.64 -5.12
C GLU A 50 -14.00 -3.97 -3.80
N LYS A 51 -13.50 -4.54 -2.73
CA LYS A 51 -13.69 -4.00 -1.39
C LYS A 51 -12.37 -3.92 -0.67
N ILE A 52 -12.25 -2.96 0.21
CA ILE A 52 -11.06 -2.80 1.01
C ILE A 52 -11.03 -3.90 2.06
N VAL A 53 -9.92 -4.63 2.12
CA VAL A 53 -9.75 -5.69 3.11
C VAL A 53 -8.71 -5.32 4.15
N SER A 54 -7.90 -4.30 3.89
CA SER A 54 -6.88 -3.85 4.82
C SER A 54 -6.53 -2.42 4.49
N ALA A 55 -6.40 -1.59 5.52
CA ALA A 55 -5.98 -0.21 5.33
C ALA A 55 -5.19 0.23 6.54
N MET A 56 -4.04 0.85 6.29
CA MET A 56 -3.21 1.35 7.38
C MET A 56 -2.46 2.59 6.95
N VAL A 57 -2.05 3.36 7.95
CA VAL A 57 -1.23 4.55 7.74
C VAL A 57 -0.20 4.63 8.85
N TYR A 58 0.97 5.16 8.52
CA TYR A 58 2.02 5.33 9.51
C TYR A 58 2.92 6.49 9.10
N ASN A 59 3.57 7.08 10.10
CA ASN A 59 4.60 8.08 9.87
C ASN A 59 5.81 7.38 9.26
N ALA A 60 6.35 7.93 8.18
CA ALA A 60 7.45 7.30 7.48
C ALA A 60 8.69 7.10 8.35
N ARG A 61 8.83 7.89 9.40
CA ARG A 61 9.94 7.75 10.35
C ARG A 61 9.69 6.73 11.42
N GLU A 62 8.45 6.27 11.55
CA GLU A 62 8.07 5.32 12.59
C GLU A 62 7.25 4.19 11.99
N PRO A 63 7.84 3.40 11.08
CA PRO A 63 7.07 2.40 10.34
C PRO A 63 6.50 1.29 11.20
N LEU A 64 6.99 1.13 12.42
CA LEU A 64 6.45 0.11 13.31
C LEU A 64 5.22 0.59 14.09
N LYS A 65 4.91 1.87 14.03
CA LYS A 65 3.73 2.42 14.71
C LYS A 65 2.64 2.67 13.70
N GLN A 66 1.96 1.63 13.32
CA GLN A 66 0.93 1.69 12.29
C GLN A 66 -0.44 1.86 12.90
N THR A 67 -1.26 2.70 12.27
CA THR A 67 -2.67 2.78 12.59
C THR A 67 -3.43 1.97 11.56
N ILE A 68 -4.16 0.98 12.03
CA ILE A 68 -4.93 0.08 11.17
C ILE A 68 -6.39 0.47 11.27
N PHE A 69 -7.01 0.71 10.11
CA PHE A 69 -8.41 1.11 10.07
C PHE A 69 -9.33 -0.10 10.21
N PRO A 70 -10.52 0.10 10.77
CA PRO A 70 -11.47 -1.03 10.91
C PRO A 70 -11.86 -1.59 9.55
N PRO A 71 -12.11 -2.90 9.48
CA PRO A 71 -12.49 -3.53 8.19
C PRO A 71 -13.79 -2.97 7.62
N ALA A 72 -14.63 -2.39 8.44
CA ALA A 72 -15.88 -1.82 7.95
C ALA A 72 -15.69 -0.52 7.20
N LYS A 73 -14.54 0.13 7.35
CA LYS A 73 -14.31 1.39 6.66
C LYS A 73 -14.00 1.12 5.19
N GLN A 74 -14.82 1.67 4.33
CA GLN A 74 -14.70 1.47 2.89
C GLN A 74 -14.57 2.81 2.18
N ALA A 75 -14.20 2.75 0.91
CA ALA A 75 -14.16 3.95 0.09
C ALA A 75 -15.58 4.38 -0.26
N VAL A 76 -15.77 5.69 -0.37
CA VAL A 76 -17.02 6.26 -0.82
C VAL A 76 -16.77 6.96 -2.15
N SER A 77 -17.45 6.52 -3.19
CA SER A 77 -17.25 7.04 -4.55
C SER A 77 -15.76 7.00 -4.95
N GLY A 78 -15.09 5.92 -4.57
CA GLY A 78 -13.69 5.75 -4.93
C GLY A 78 -12.70 6.49 -4.05
N ALA A 79 -13.15 7.20 -3.04
CA ALA A 79 -12.25 7.95 -2.15
C ALA A 79 -12.23 7.35 -0.75
N PHE A 80 -11.04 7.08 -0.27
CA PHE A 80 -10.84 6.62 1.10
C PHE A 80 -10.34 7.80 1.91
N CYS A 81 -11.23 8.40 2.69
CA CYS A 81 -10.92 9.62 3.39
C CYS A 81 -10.59 9.37 4.85
N ILE A 82 -9.49 9.93 5.30
CA ILE A 82 -9.02 9.82 6.67
C ILE A 82 -9.32 11.12 7.39
N THR A 83 -10.11 11.04 8.45
CA THR A 83 -10.49 12.22 9.22
C THR A 83 -9.50 12.45 10.36
N PRO A 84 -9.43 13.69 10.90
CA PRO A 84 -8.55 13.95 12.05
C PRO A 84 -8.88 13.10 13.28
N ALA A 85 -10.12 12.66 13.39
CA ALA A 85 -10.50 11.79 14.52
C ALA A 85 -9.93 10.40 14.36
N GLU A 86 -9.68 9.96 13.12
CA GLU A 86 -9.14 8.63 12.86
C GLU A 86 -7.63 8.60 12.93
N PHE A 87 -6.99 9.64 12.45
CA PHE A 87 -5.54 9.73 12.45
C PHE A 87 -5.13 11.19 12.32
N THR A 88 -4.21 11.62 13.14
CA THR A 88 -3.75 13.01 13.14
C THR A 88 -2.45 13.13 12.36
N PHE A 89 -2.48 13.94 11.32
CA PHE A 89 -1.30 14.24 10.51
C PHE A 89 -0.64 15.50 11.06
N ALA A 90 0.64 15.42 11.33
CA ALA A 90 1.39 16.58 11.84
C ALA A 90 2.16 17.24 10.70
N ALA A 91 2.15 18.56 10.69
CA ALA A 91 2.86 19.31 9.66
C ALA A 91 4.35 18.98 9.66
N GLY A 92 4.95 18.96 8.47
CA GLY A 92 6.37 18.69 8.32
C GLY A 92 6.73 17.22 8.33
N ASN A 93 5.75 16.34 8.38
CA ASN A 93 6.00 14.91 8.38
C ASN A 93 5.47 14.27 7.11
N ASP A 94 6.13 13.18 6.72
CA ASP A 94 5.67 12.36 5.62
C ASP A 94 5.04 11.08 6.17
N TYR A 95 3.98 10.66 5.53
CA TYR A 95 3.24 9.47 5.95
C TYR A 95 3.08 8.53 4.78
N GLN A 96 2.92 7.26 5.09
CA GLN A 96 2.70 6.24 4.10
C GLN A 96 1.37 5.55 4.41
N ALA A 97 0.53 5.45 3.40
CA ALA A 97 -0.73 4.71 3.53
C ALA A 97 -0.70 3.51 2.59
N VAL A 98 -1.21 2.40 3.06
CA VAL A 98 -1.29 1.17 2.27
C VAL A 98 -2.70 0.63 2.38
N ILE A 99 -3.34 0.41 1.24
CA ILE A 99 -4.70 -0.10 1.19
C ILE A 99 -4.73 -1.32 0.29
N GLU A 100 -5.22 -2.43 0.82
CA GLU A 100 -5.39 -3.64 0.03
C GLU A 100 -6.86 -3.89 -0.25
N VAL A 101 -7.15 -4.27 -1.47
CA VAL A 101 -8.51 -4.56 -1.89
C VAL A 101 -8.58 -5.96 -2.48
N ASN A 102 -9.77 -6.50 -2.50
CA ASN A 102 -9.99 -7.83 -3.01
C ASN A 102 -11.35 -7.91 -3.65
N THR A 103 -11.48 -8.76 -4.67
CA THR A 103 -12.75 -9.02 -5.30
C THR A 103 -13.33 -10.28 -4.70
N ALA A 104 -14.45 -10.15 -4.03
CA ALA A 104 -15.10 -11.30 -3.43
C ALA A 104 -15.99 -12.05 -4.39
N ARG A 105 -16.08 -11.58 -5.62
CA ARG A 105 -17.03 -12.09 -6.57
C ARG A 105 -16.75 -13.53 -6.96
N ASP A 106 -15.48 -13.84 -7.14
CA ASP A 106 -15.08 -15.15 -7.55
C ASP A 106 -14.33 -15.79 -6.41
N ASN A 107 -14.94 -16.75 -5.78
CA ASN A 107 -14.34 -17.39 -4.63
C ASN A 107 -13.17 -18.27 -4.97
N LYS A 108 -13.01 -18.60 -6.22
CA LYS A 108 -11.97 -19.53 -6.59
C LYS A 108 -10.61 -18.88 -6.56
N LYS A 109 -10.53 -17.65 -7.02
CA LYS A 109 -9.26 -16.96 -7.12
C LYS A 109 -9.43 -15.53 -6.75
N PRO A 110 -9.33 -15.22 -5.49
CA PRO A 110 -9.45 -13.82 -5.08
C PRO A 110 -8.34 -13.02 -5.74
N THR A 111 -8.71 -11.92 -6.33
CA THR A 111 -7.78 -11.02 -6.98
C THR A 111 -7.45 -9.92 -6.01
N ARG A 112 -6.24 -9.93 -5.49
CA ARG A 112 -5.82 -8.94 -4.53
C ARG A 112 -4.99 -7.87 -5.21
N ARG A 113 -5.30 -6.63 -4.91
CA ARG A 113 -4.54 -5.49 -5.39
C ARG A 113 -4.23 -4.60 -4.20
N ALA A 114 -3.15 -3.83 -4.31
CA ALA A 114 -2.75 -2.93 -3.26
C ALA A 114 -2.47 -1.55 -3.83
N PHE A 115 -2.81 -0.54 -3.04
CA PHE A 115 -2.56 0.85 -3.37
C PHE A 115 -1.68 1.46 -2.30
N GLY A 116 -0.77 2.31 -2.71
CA GLY A 116 0.10 3.01 -1.79
C GLY A 116 0.06 4.50 -2.05
N ALA A 117 0.16 5.28 -1.00
CA ALA A 117 0.18 6.72 -1.12
C ALA A 117 1.19 7.32 -0.17
N VAL A 118 1.95 8.30 -0.64
CA VAL A 118 2.83 9.10 0.20
C VAL A 118 2.09 10.39 0.50
N ILE A 119 1.89 10.67 1.77
CA ILE A 119 1.17 11.84 2.20
C ILE A 119 2.17 12.80 2.84
N ARG A 120 2.40 13.93 2.19
CA ARG A 120 3.30 14.95 2.68
C ARG A 120 2.49 16.03 3.36
N PHE A 121 2.64 16.12 4.62
CA PHE A 121 1.83 17.04 5.42
C PHE A 121 2.71 18.15 5.97
#